data_3f8e89b4365767cdcb8c70bfc32f4d3f
#
_entry.id   3f8e89b4365767cdcb8c70bfc32f4d3f
#
_cell.length_a   1.000
_cell.length_b   1.000
_cell.length_c   1.000
_cell.angle_alpha   90.00
_cell.angle_beta   90.00
_cell.angle_gamma   90.00
#
_symmetry.space_group_name_H-M   'P 1'
#
loop_
_entity.id
_entity.type
_entity.pdbx_description
1 polymer ?
#
loop_
_entity_poly.entity_id
_entity_poly.type
_entity_poly.pdbx_seq_one_letter_code
_entity_poly.pdbx_strand_id
1 'polypeptide(L)'
;MNCGEDICEEAKFTDVIVKDGREVKCPPHKEAIGRAGWGLLHTIAAHYPDAPDDECKDKHARFLKAFAKVYPCRSCGQHFQYMMKGDPPRLENRKEISEWTCRMHNGVNEMLNKTVLPCELSLLDLRWRLGNAPCTSFINSVG
;
A
#
# COMPACT_ATOMS: atom_id res chain seq x y z
N MET A 1 -20.68 11.12 8.30
CA MET A 1 -20.25 11.94 7.15
C MET A 1 -19.32 11.07 6.34
N ASN A 2 -19.76 10.61 5.20
CA ASN A 2 -18.81 10.07 4.24
C ASN A 2 -17.79 11.17 4.04
N CYS A 3 -16.50 10.87 4.13
CA CYS A 3 -15.53 11.70 3.43
C CYS A 3 -16.08 11.75 2.02
N GLY A 4 -16.77 12.84 1.70
CA GLY A 4 -17.44 12.96 0.43
C GLY A 4 -16.40 12.62 -0.61
N GLU A 5 -16.72 11.67 -1.45
CA GLU A 5 -15.87 11.35 -2.59
C GLU A 5 -15.47 12.64 -3.31
N ASP A 6 -16.31 13.66 -3.24
CA ASP A 6 -16.13 14.98 -3.82
C ASP A 6 -15.04 15.86 -3.16
N ILE A 7 -14.83 15.76 -1.84
CA ILE A 7 -13.81 16.57 -1.14
C ILE A 7 -12.40 15.99 -1.35
N CYS A 8 -12.28 14.68 -1.56
CA CYS A 8 -10.99 14.02 -1.79
C CYS A 8 -10.51 14.07 -3.24
N GLU A 9 -11.35 14.47 -4.19
CA GLU A 9 -11.00 14.53 -5.61
C GLU A 9 -10.42 15.88 -6.06
N GLU A 10 -10.75 16.97 -5.38
CA GLU A 10 -10.39 18.33 -5.82
C GLU A 10 -9.07 18.89 -5.25
N ALA A 11 -8.62 18.41 -4.08
CA ALA A 11 -7.40 18.90 -3.46
C ALA A 11 -6.19 18.02 -3.76
N LYS A 12 -5.14 18.59 -4.34
CA LYS A 12 -3.85 17.91 -4.50
C LYS A 12 -3.11 17.88 -3.17
N PHE A 13 -2.44 16.78 -2.84
CA PHE A 13 -1.66 16.63 -1.61
C PHE A 13 -0.61 17.75 -1.39
N THR A 14 -0.18 18.39 -2.47
CA THR A 14 0.76 19.51 -2.46
C THR A 14 0.09 20.87 -2.26
N ASP A 15 -1.24 20.94 -2.36
CA ASP A 15 -1.96 22.19 -2.23
C ASP A 15 -1.93 22.69 -0.79
N VAL A 16 -1.83 23.99 -0.62
CA VAL A 16 -1.85 24.67 0.67
C VAL A 16 -3.02 25.63 0.74
N ILE A 17 -3.61 25.71 1.91
CA ILE A 17 -4.58 26.74 2.26
C ILE A 17 -3.95 27.69 3.27
N VAL A 18 -4.34 28.97 3.21
CA VAL A 18 -3.92 29.96 4.21
C VAL A 18 -5.08 30.17 5.18
N LYS A 19 -4.86 29.91 6.46
CA LYS A 19 -5.80 30.18 7.53
C LYS A 19 -5.10 30.90 8.68
N ASP A 20 -5.66 32.05 9.09
CA ASP A 20 -5.12 32.87 10.16
C ASP A 20 -3.64 33.25 9.95
N GLY A 21 -3.25 33.56 8.69
CA GLY A 21 -1.88 33.90 8.31
C GLY A 21 -0.88 32.74 8.30
N ARG A 22 -1.37 31.48 8.45
CA ARG A 22 -0.52 30.27 8.41
C ARG A 22 -0.85 29.42 7.20
N GLU A 23 0.18 28.89 6.59
CA GLU A 23 0.04 27.88 5.54
C GLU A 23 -0.23 26.50 6.15
N VAL A 24 -1.30 25.87 5.70
CA VAL A 24 -1.67 24.50 6.10
C VAL A 24 -1.80 23.67 4.82
N LYS A 25 -1.13 22.53 4.78
CA LYS A 25 -1.25 21.61 3.65
C LYS A 25 -2.65 21.00 3.59
N CYS A 26 -3.18 20.87 2.38
CA CYS A 26 -4.44 20.19 2.18
C CYS A 26 -4.35 18.71 2.59
N PRO A 27 -5.46 18.10 3.04
CA PRO A 27 -5.49 16.66 3.31
C PRO A 27 -5.11 15.85 2.05
N PRO A 28 -4.51 14.66 2.21
CA PRO A 28 -4.23 13.81 1.07
C PRO A 28 -5.51 13.37 0.37
N HIS A 29 -5.53 13.45 -0.94
CA HIS A 29 -6.64 12.95 -1.74
C HIS A 29 -6.55 11.41 -1.92
N LYS A 30 -7.60 10.81 -2.47
CA LYS A 30 -7.76 9.37 -2.65
C LYS A 30 -6.55 8.68 -3.32
N GLU A 31 -5.99 9.27 -4.37
CA GLU A 31 -4.83 8.71 -5.07
C GLU A 31 -3.54 8.78 -4.24
N ALA A 32 -3.32 9.86 -3.50
CA ALA A 32 -2.17 10.00 -2.62
C ALA A 32 -2.22 8.98 -1.47
N ILE A 33 -3.41 8.78 -0.89
CA ILE A 33 -3.64 7.75 0.13
C ILE A 33 -3.38 6.36 -0.46
N GLY A 34 -3.87 6.09 -1.66
CA GLY A 34 -3.66 4.82 -2.37
C GLY A 34 -2.17 4.53 -2.61
N ARG A 35 -1.42 5.50 -3.11
CA ARG A 35 0.04 5.37 -3.28
C ARG A 35 0.77 5.10 -1.97
N ALA A 36 0.41 5.82 -0.91
CA ALA A 36 0.99 5.63 0.42
C ALA A 36 0.65 4.24 0.98
N GLY A 37 -0.59 3.81 0.86
CA GLY A 37 -1.06 2.50 1.31
C GLY A 37 -0.36 1.35 0.57
N TRP A 38 -0.30 1.39 -0.75
CA TRP A 38 0.41 0.38 -1.53
C TRP A 38 1.92 0.38 -1.25
N GLY A 39 2.53 1.56 -1.12
CA GLY A 39 3.93 1.67 -0.72
C GLY A 39 4.21 0.97 0.61
N LEU A 40 3.37 1.18 1.61
CA LEU A 40 3.47 0.52 2.91
C LEU A 40 3.27 -0.98 2.82
N LEU A 41 2.21 -1.45 2.15
CA LEU A 41 1.90 -2.88 2.00
C LEU A 41 3.02 -3.64 1.28
N HIS A 42 3.52 -3.11 0.16
CA HIS A 42 4.63 -3.73 -0.56
C HIS A 42 5.92 -3.76 0.25
N THR A 43 6.21 -2.70 1.01
CA THR A 43 7.41 -2.63 1.84
C THR A 43 7.34 -3.62 3.01
N ILE A 44 6.18 -3.74 3.65
CA ILE A 44 5.94 -4.76 4.68
C ILE A 44 6.16 -6.17 4.11
N ALA A 45 5.57 -6.45 2.95
CA ALA A 45 5.74 -7.74 2.28
C ALA A 45 7.20 -8.03 1.89
N ALA A 46 7.92 -7.02 1.39
CA ALA A 46 9.33 -7.14 1.02
C ALA A 46 10.24 -7.48 2.20
N HIS A 47 9.86 -7.09 3.41
CA HIS A 47 10.62 -7.34 4.65
C HIS A 47 10.02 -8.45 5.51
N TYR A 48 9.04 -9.17 4.99
CA TYR A 48 8.48 -10.36 5.64
C TYR A 48 9.53 -11.47 5.76
N PRO A 49 9.57 -12.25 6.84
CA PRO A 49 10.56 -13.33 6.96
C PRO A 49 10.36 -14.44 5.93
N ASP A 50 11.45 -15.07 5.53
CA ASP A 50 11.41 -16.23 4.61
C ASP A 50 10.84 -17.50 5.29
N ALA A 51 10.97 -17.60 6.61
CA ALA A 51 10.44 -18.70 7.42
C ALA A 51 9.67 -18.13 8.63
N PRO A 52 8.46 -17.58 8.42
CA PRO A 52 7.68 -17.00 9.51
C PRO A 52 7.15 -18.09 10.44
N ASP A 53 7.13 -17.79 11.74
CA ASP A 53 6.40 -18.61 12.71
C ASP A 53 4.89 -18.30 12.69
N ASP A 54 4.11 -19.07 13.43
CA ASP A 54 2.65 -18.91 13.47
C ASP A 54 2.23 -17.56 14.06
N GLU A 55 2.98 -17.03 15.00
CA GLU A 55 2.72 -15.72 15.59
C GLU A 55 2.90 -14.59 14.55
N CYS A 56 3.96 -14.66 13.75
CA CYS A 56 4.22 -13.73 12.67
C CYS A 56 3.11 -13.76 11.63
N LYS A 57 2.70 -14.97 11.20
CA LYS A 57 1.58 -15.16 10.26
C LYS A 57 0.28 -14.54 10.79
N ASP A 58 -0.05 -14.82 12.05
CA ASP A 58 -1.26 -14.31 12.68
C ASP A 58 -1.28 -12.78 12.78
N LYS A 59 -0.17 -12.16 13.18
CA LYS A 59 -0.03 -10.70 13.23
C LYS A 59 -0.27 -10.06 11.88
N HIS A 60 0.32 -10.59 10.82
CA HIS A 60 0.15 -10.05 9.46
C HIS A 60 -1.28 -10.26 8.94
N ALA A 61 -1.89 -11.42 9.20
CA ALA A 61 -3.29 -11.67 8.84
C ALA A 61 -4.24 -10.66 9.52
N ARG A 62 -4.06 -10.43 10.80
CA ARG A 62 -4.84 -9.44 11.57
C ARG A 62 -4.62 -8.02 11.05
N PHE A 63 -3.37 -7.66 10.78
CA PHE A 63 -3.04 -6.35 10.21
C PHE A 63 -3.76 -6.11 8.89
N LEU A 64 -3.70 -7.05 7.95
CA LEU A 64 -4.33 -6.90 6.64
C LEU A 64 -5.85 -6.76 6.74
N LYS A 65 -6.49 -7.53 7.63
CA LYS A 65 -7.93 -7.40 7.90
C LYS A 65 -8.27 -6.03 8.51
N ALA A 66 -7.51 -5.59 9.49
CA ALA A 66 -7.72 -4.29 10.13
C ALA A 66 -7.48 -3.15 9.15
N PHE A 67 -6.41 -3.21 8.37
CA PHE A 67 -6.08 -2.23 7.33
C PHE A 67 -7.25 -2.03 6.36
N ALA A 68 -7.81 -3.11 5.84
CA ALA A 68 -8.94 -3.06 4.93
C ALA A 68 -10.19 -2.43 5.55
N LYS A 69 -10.42 -2.67 6.85
CA LYS A 69 -11.59 -2.15 7.57
C LYS A 69 -11.48 -0.68 7.94
N VAL A 70 -10.28 -0.21 8.27
CA VAL A 70 -10.05 1.19 8.70
C VAL A 70 -9.57 2.09 7.56
N TYR A 71 -9.41 1.54 6.37
CA TYR A 71 -8.96 2.31 5.20
C TYR A 71 -9.88 3.52 4.97
N PRO A 72 -9.32 4.76 4.83
CA PRO A 72 -10.12 5.99 4.83
C PRO A 72 -11.03 6.19 3.61
N CYS A 73 -10.93 5.36 2.59
CA CYS A 73 -11.88 5.26 1.51
C CYS A 73 -12.73 4.00 1.72
N ARG A 74 -13.98 4.15 2.13
CA ARG A 74 -14.87 3.04 2.49
C ARG A 74 -15.06 2.04 1.35
N SER A 75 -15.38 2.52 0.16
CA SER A 75 -15.56 1.66 -1.02
C SER A 75 -14.27 0.93 -1.41
N CYS A 76 -13.12 1.60 -1.29
CA CYS A 76 -11.81 0.99 -1.54
C CYS A 76 -11.52 -0.14 -0.54
N GLY A 77 -11.76 0.10 0.74
CA GLY A 77 -11.58 -0.89 1.79
C GLY A 77 -12.50 -2.09 1.63
N GLN A 78 -13.76 -1.87 1.26
CA GLN A 78 -14.72 -2.94 0.97
C GLN A 78 -14.29 -3.77 -0.25
N HIS A 79 -13.81 -3.12 -1.29
CA HIS A 79 -13.29 -3.81 -2.47
C HIS A 79 -12.07 -4.65 -2.13
N PHE A 80 -11.15 -4.13 -1.33
CA PHE A 80 -9.99 -4.87 -0.87
C PHE A 80 -10.38 -6.09 -0.01
N GLN A 81 -11.37 -5.95 0.88
CA GLN A 81 -11.92 -7.07 1.64
C GLN A 81 -12.53 -8.14 0.71
N TYR A 82 -13.25 -7.71 -0.32
CA TYR A 82 -13.81 -8.62 -1.33
C TYR A 82 -12.71 -9.39 -2.06
N MET A 83 -11.67 -8.73 -2.52
CA MET A 83 -10.54 -9.38 -3.18
C MET A 83 -9.84 -10.38 -2.26
N MET A 84 -9.65 -10.05 -0.96
CA MET A 84 -9.05 -10.96 0.01
C MET A 84 -9.90 -12.21 0.28
N LYS A 85 -11.21 -12.16 0.09
CA LYS A 85 -12.07 -13.35 0.17
C LYS A 85 -11.82 -14.29 -1.01
N GLY A 86 -11.61 -13.75 -2.19
CA GLY A 86 -11.33 -14.53 -3.40
C GLY A 86 -9.90 -15.07 -3.47
N ASP A 87 -8.93 -14.32 -3.00
CA ASP A 87 -7.51 -14.71 -2.91
C ASP A 87 -6.97 -14.30 -1.53
N PRO A 88 -7.09 -15.17 -0.52
CA PRO A 88 -6.61 -14.87 0.84
C PRO A 88 -5.10 -14.60 0.89
N PRO A 89 -4.62 -13.80 1.87
CA PRO A 89 -3.21 -13.52 2.02
C PRO A 89 -2.35 -14.79 2.09
N ARG A 90 -1.30 -14.81 1.30
CA ARG A 90 -0.33 -15.91 1.24
C ARG A 90 0.81 -15.61 2.21
N LEU A 91 0.78 -16.19 3.40
CA LEU A 91 1.68 -15.87 4.51
C LEU A 91 2.76 -16.92 4.76
N GLU A 92 2.96 -17.87 3.85
CA GLU A 92 3.88 -18.99 4.03
C GLU A 92 5.35 -18.56 4.01
N ASN A 93 5.69 -17.56 3.23
CA ASN A 93 7.03 -17.00 3.11
C ASN A 93 7.00 -15.62 2.45
N ARG A 94 8.16 -14.97 2.40
CA ARG A 94 8.33 -13.63 1.83
C ARG A 94 7.94 -13.55 0.34
N LYS A 95 8.28 -14.57 -0.44
CA LYS A 95 7.92 -14.63 -1.86
C LYS A 95 6.40 -14.63 -2.03
N GLU A 96 5.73 -15.50 -1.31
CA GLU A 96 4.27 -15.67 -1.40
C GLU A 96 3.52 -14.38 -1.05
N ILE A 97 3.87 -13.71 0.04
CA ILE A 97 3.20 -12.47 0.44
C ILE A 97 3.54 -11.29 -0.49
N SER A 98 4.78 -11.23 -1.00
CA SER A 98 5.18 -10.18 -1.93
C SER A 98 4.43 -10.27 -3.26
N GLU A 99 4.35 -11.47 -3.82
CA GLU A 99 3.62 -11.72 -5.07
C GLU A 99 2.10 -11.57 -4.87
N TRP A 100 1.56 -12.01 -3.73
CA TRP A 100 0.15 -11.79 -3.38
C TRP A 100 -0.18 -10.30 -3.30
N THR A 101 0.64 -9.51 -2.61
CA THR A 101 0.44 -8.06 -2.52
C THR A 101 0.43 -7.40 -3.90
N CYS A 102 1.31 -7.85 -4.79
CA CYS A 102 1.35 -7.38 -6.17
C CYS A 102 0.07 -7.76 -6.94
N ARG A 103 -0.45 -8.97 -6.78
CA ARG A 103 -1.72 -9.38 -7.40
C ARG A 103 -2.89 -8.53 -6.90
N MET A 104 -2.95 -8.24 -5.61
CA MET A 104 -3.98 -7.36 -5.03
C MET A 104 -3.88 -5.95 -5.61
N HIS A 105 -2.68 -5.41 -5.70
CA HIS A 105 -2.44 -4.11 -6.33
C HIS A 105 -2.88 -4.10 -7.81
N ASN A 106 -2.54 -5.13 -8.55
CA ASN A 106 -2.97 -5.27 -9.95
C ASN A 106 -4.48 -5.36 -10.11
N GLY A 107 -5.18 -6.02 -9.20
CA GLY A 107 -6.65 -6.05 -9.20
C GLY A 107 -7.25 -4.64 -9.09
N VAL A 108 -6.65 -3.77 -8.28
CA VAL A 108 -7.05 -2.35 -8.21
C VAL A 108 -6.63 -1.60 -9.46
N ASN A 109 -5.42 -1.83 -9.98
CA ASN A 109 -4.95 -1.21 -11.22
C ASN A 109 -5.87 -1.51 -12.40
N GLU A 110 -6.29 -2.75 -12.55
CA GLU A 110 -7.24 -3.16 -13.61
C GLU A 110 -8.58 -2.46 -13.45
N MET A 111 -9.13 -2.41 -12.24
CA MET A 111 -10.39 -1.70 -11.97
C MET A 111 -10.29 -0.20 -12.32
N LEU A 112 -9.14 0.41 -12.11
CA LEU A 112 -8.88 1.83 -12.40
C LEU A 112 -8.33 2.07 -13.81
N ASN A 113 -8.28 1.07 -14.67
CA ASN A 113 -7.67 1.13 -16.02
C ASN A 113 -6.22 1.62 -16.02
N LYS A 114 -5.46 1.25 -14.99
CA LYS A 114 -4.03 1.54 -14.88
C LYS A 114 -3.20 0.35 -15.35
N THR A 115 -1.94 0.60 -15.68
CA THR A 115 -0.99 -0.44 -16.09
C THR A 115 -0.77 -1.44 -14.96
N VAL A 116 -0.83 -2.74 -15.28
CA VAL A 116 -0.49 -3.81 -14.34
C VAL A 116 1.02 -3.89 -14.12
N LEU A 117 1.40 -4.27 -12.91
CA LEU A 117 2.80 -4.38 -12.49
C LEU A 117 3.29 -5.82 -12.67
N PRO A 118 4.58 -6.01 -13.01
CA PRO A 118 5.18 -7.34 -12.96
C PRO A 118 5.29 -7.81 -11.51
N CYS A 119 4.95 -9.08 -11.25
CA CYS A 119 4.87 -9.63 -9.89
C CYS A 119 5.99 -10.65 -9.57
N GLU A 120 7.02 -10.77 -10.40
CA GLU A 120 8.18 -11.59 -10.10
C GLU A 120 8.96 -11.04 -8.91
N LEU A 121 9.30 -11.90 -7.95
CA LEU A 121 9.97 -11.49 -6.72
C LEU A 121 11.25 -10.66 -6.97
N SER A 122 12.02 -11.01 -7.97
CA SER A 122 13.24 -10.27 -8.32
C SER A 122 12.99 -8.81 -8.66
N LEU A 123 11.90 -8.52 -9.36
CA LEU A 123 11.51 -7.16 -9.73
C LEU A 123 10.86 -6.43 -8.53
N LEU A 124 10.08 -7.15 -7.72
CA LEU A 124 9.50 -6.61 -6.50
C LEU A 124 10.59 -6.22 -5.48
N ASP A 125 11.63 -7.03 -5.36
CA ASP A 125 12.76 -6.74 -4.49
C ASP A 125 13.55 -5.50 -4.94
N LEU A 126 13.76 -5.33 -6.25
CA LEU A 126 14.39 -4.13 -6.78
C LEU A 126 13.61 -2.86 -6.44
N ARG A 127 12.28 -2.94 -6.48
CA ARG A 127 11.43 -1.79 -6.23
C ARG A 127 11.22 -1.50 -4.74
N TRP A 128 10.99 -2.54 -3.93
CA TRP A 128 10.48 -2.38 -2.57
C TRP A 128 11.45 -2.74 -1.46
N ARG A 129 12.50 -3.51 -1.77
CA ARG A 129 13.47 -3.98 -0.77
C ARG A 129 14.88 -3.48 -1.02
N LEU A 130 15.41 -3.71 -2.23
CA LEU A 130 16.79 -3.41 -2.57
C LEU A 130 16.96 -2.04 -3.23
N GLY A 131 15.95 -1.58 -3.97
CA GLY A 131 16.05 -0.40 -4.82
C GLY A 131 17.08 -0.60 -5.94
N ASN A 132 17.35 0.47 -6.66
CA ASN A 132 18.48 0.55 -7.59
C ASN A 132 19.67 1.24 -6.91
N ALA A 133 20.83 1.28 -7.54
CA ALA A 133 22.05 1.86 -6.97
C ALA A 133 21.89 3.29 -6.38
N PRO A 134 21.14 4.22 -6.98
CA PRO A 134 20.86 5.51 -6.36
C PRO A 134 20.04 5.42 -5.06
N CYS A 135 19.12 4.46 -4.97
CA CYS A 135 18.28 4.27 -3.78
C CYS A 135 19.07 3.63 -2.63
N THR A 136 19.95 2.68 -2.92
CA THR A 136 20.77 2.01 -1.91
C THR A 136 21.79 2.94 -1.25
N SER A 137 22.26 3.97 -1.94
CA SER A 137 23.15 4.97 -1.36
C SER A 137 22.46 5.82 -0.27
N PHE A 138 21.14 5.99 -0.34
CA PHE A 138 20.37 6.70 0.69
C PHE A 138 20.20 5.88 1.98
N ILE A 139 20.03 4.59 1.88
CA ILE A 139 19.83 3.70 3.04
C ILE A 139 21.11 3.64 3.88
N ASN A 140 22.26 3.66 3.23
CA ASN A 140 23.57 3.63 3.92
C ASN A 140 23.95 4.96 4.58
N SER A 141 23.27 6.07 4.28
CA SER A 141 23.53 7.39 4.85
C SER A 141 22.67 7.73 6.07
N VAL A 142 21.69 6.90 6.42
CA VAL A 142 20.74 7.09 7.53
C VAL A 142 20.97 6.07 8.65
N GLY A 143 22.07 5.32 8.58
CA GLY A 143 22.50 4.37 9.59
C GLY A 143 23.11 5.03 10.82
#